data_0020447741ca9f415c43efa449d4811a
#
_entry.id   0020447741ca9f415c43efa449d4811a
#
_cell.length_a   1.000
_cell.length_b   1.000
_cell.length_c   1.000
_cell.angle_alpha   90.00
_cell.angle_beta   90.00
_cell.angle_gamma   90.00
#
_symmetry.space_group_name_H-M   'P 1'
#
loop_
_entity.id
_entity.type
_entity.pdbx_description
1 polymer ?
#
loop_
_entity_poly.entity_id
_entity_poly.type
_entity_poly.pdbx_seq_one_letter_code
_entity_poly.pdbx_strand_id
1 'polypeptide(L)'
;MSWDEGFADRYDEWSAGMTEDVPFYVELARETEGPIVELAVGSGRVAIPVAEATGRPVLGIDTSPAMLAHARERADTAGVELVLREGDMRDLELDEPAGLVYCPFRGLLHVPGWADRRRVFERVAASLRPGGRFAWNAFAFDHSVGARLDGSHQDEPVPHSLRYSVGDNRIDIALDNAGTSSLWWATRNEWLGLIDVAGLEVEALYGDFDRSPFGDESREYVWVTRRPG
;
A
#
# COMPACT_ATOMS: atom_id res chain seq x y z
N MET A 1 -4.51 -13.71 -4.05
CA MET A 1 -5.88 -13.21 -4.24
C MET A 1 -6.03 -12.02 -3.33
N SER A 2 -6.41 -10.91 -3.91
CA SER A 2 -6.78 -9.73 -3.15
C SER A 2 -8.03 -10.01 -2.32
N TRP A 3 -8.30 -9.17 -1.39
CA TRP A 3 -9.49 -9.09 -0.59
C TRP A 3 -10.73 -9.36 -1.45
N ASP A 4 -11.40 -10.51 -1.24
CA ASP A 4 -12.62 -10.86 -1.96
C ASP A 4 -13.83 -10.04 -1.45
N GLU A 5 -14.97 -10.18 -2.10
CA GLU A 5 -16.18 -9.43 -1.76
C GLU A 5 -16.57 -9.58 -0.28
N GLY A 6 -16.33 -10.76 0.33
CA GLY A 6 -16.63 -10.99 1.74
C GLY A 6 -15.72 -10.24 2.72
N PHE A 7 -14.54 -9.81 2.26
CA PHE A 7 -13.65 -8.99 3.09
C PHE A 7 -13.92 -7.50 2.92
N ALA A 8 -14.36 -7.05 1.75
CA ALA A 8 -14.63 -5.64 1.49
C ALA A 8 -15.59 -5.05 2.53
N ASP A 9 -16.65 -5.79 2.88
CA ASP A 9 -17.65 -5.37 3.87
C ASP A 9 -17.08 -5.24 5.29
N ARG A 10 -15.98 -5.94 5.60
CA ARG A 10 -15.32 -5.93 6.91
C ARG A 10 -14.03 -5.11 6.94
N TYR A 11 -13.55 -4.68 5.78
CA TYR A 11 -12.30 -3.93 5.68
C TYR A 11 -12.34 -2.61 6.45
N ASP A 12 -13.45 -1.89 6.40
CA ASP A 12 -13.58 -0.63 7.11
C ASP A 12 -13.58 -0.84 8.63
N GLU A 13 -14.19 -1.93 9.12
CA GLU A 13 -14.09 -2.33 10.53
C GLU A 13 -12.65 -2.71 10.91
N TRP A 14 -11.98 -3.52 10.05
CA TRP A 14 -10.58 -3.92 10.24
C TRP A 14 -9.64 -2.72 10.31
N SER A 15 -9.81 -1.74 9.42
CA SER A 15 -8.89 -0.60 9.26
C SER A 15 -9.27 0.65 10.04
N ALA A 16 -10.40 0.68 10.73
CA ALA A 16 -10.96 1.88 11.37
C ALA A 16 -10.01 2.55 12.38
N GLY A 17 -9.23 1.74 13.11
CA GLY A 17 -8.24 2.25 14.07
C GLY A 17 -6.84 2.49 13.50
N MET A 18 -6.62 2.20 12.21
CA MET A 18 -5.29 2.26 11.59
C MET A 18 -5.19 3.48 10.68
N THR A 19 -4.93 4.65 11.29
CA THR A 19 -4.94 5.94 10.60
C THR A 19 -3.60 6.69 10.67
N GLU A 20 -2.58 6.10 11.29
CA GLU A 20 -1.29 6.75 11.54
C GLU A 20 -0.54 7.09 10.24
N ASP A 21 -0.79 6.34 9.17
CA ASP A 21 -0.19 6.54 7.86
C ASP A 21 -0.82 7.68 7.06
N VAL A 22 -2.09 8.03 7.33
CA VAL A 22 -2.84 9.02 6.53
C VAL A 22 -2.17 10.40 6.52
N PRO A 23 -1.75 10.99 7.65
CA PRO A 23 -1.06 12.29 7.65
C PRO A 23 0.21 12.29 6.80
N PHE A 24 0.98 11.20 6.80
CA PHE A 24 2.20 11.07 6.03
C PHE A 24 1.95 11.20 4.53
N TYR A 25 0.96 10.45 4.00
CA TYR A 25 0.64 10.50 2.56
C TYR A 25 -0.02 11.82 2.16
N VAL A 26 -0.81 12.42 3.05
CA VAL A 26 -1.38 13.77 2.83
C VAL A 26 -0.27 14.82 2.69
N GLU A 27 0.72 14.83 3.58
CA GLU A 27 1.83 15.77 3.51
C GLU A 27 2.67 15.54 2.25
N LEU A 28 2.99 14.28 1.94
CA LEU A 28 3.73 13.92 0.74
C LEU A 28 3.01 14.39 -0.54
N ALA A 29 1.69 14.27 -0.58
CA ALA A 29 0.88 14.75 -1.70
C ALA A 29 0.86 16.27 -1.79
N ARG A 30 0.86 17.00 -0.67
CA ARG A 30 0.98 18.47 -0.65
C ARG A 30 2.33 18.95 -1.14
N GLU A 31 3.39 18.22 -0.85
CA GLU A 31 4.76 18.51 -1.29
C GLU A 31 5.01 18.20 -2.78
N THR A 32 4.07 17.51 -3.44
CA THR A 32 4.26 17.01 -4.80
C THR A 32 3.29 17.68 -5.76
N GLU A 33 3.79 18.11 -6.91
CA GLU A 33 2.99 18.65 -8.02
C GLU A 33 2.63 17.56 -9.03
N GLY A 34 1.56 17.78 -9.83
CA GLY A 34 1.11 16.89 -10.89
C GLY A 34 0.13 15.80 -10.40
N PRO A 35 -0.24 14.84 -11.27
CA PRO A 35 -1.21 13.80 -10.93
C PRO A 35 -0.80 12.94 -9.75
N ILE A 36 -1.80 12.55 -8.94
CA ILE A 36 -1.64 11.71 -7.75
C ILE A 36 -2.32 10.36 -8.02
N VAL A 37 -1.61 9.26 -7.75
CA VAL A 37 -2.10 7.90 -7.97
C VAL A 37 -1.93 7.08 -6.70
N GLU A 38 -2.99 6.42 -6.25
CA GLU A 38 -2.97 5.41 -5.19
C GLU A 38 -3.15 4.02 -5.77
N LEU A 39 -2.21 3.12 -5.48
CA LEU A 39 -2.27 1.70 -5.81
C LEU A 39 -2.86 0.92 -4.64
N ALA A 40 -3.72 -0.07 -4.94
CA ALA A 40 -4.51 -0.80 -3.95
C ALA A 40 -5.35 0.16 -3.11
N VAL A 41 -6.12 1.02 -3.78
CA VAL A 41 -6.89 2.10 -3.12
C VAL A 41 -7.93 1.59 -2.13
N GLY A 42 -8.36 0.34 -2.25
CA GLY A 42 -9.35 -0.27 -1.38
C GLY A 42 -10.64 0.58 -1.32
N SER A 43 -11.13 0.83 -0.12
CA SER A 43 -12.31 1.69 0.13
C SER A 43 -11.99 3.19 0.17
N GLY A 44 -10.81 3.62 -0.28
CA GLY A 44 -10.40 5.03 -0.34
C GLY A 44 -9.94 5.62 1.00
N ARG A 45 -9.50 4.78 1.94
CA ARG A 45 -9.10 5.18 3.30
C ARG A 45 -8.06 6.30 3.32
N VAL A 46 -7.09 6.28 2.39
CA VAL A 46 -6.04 7.30 2.26
C VAL A 46 -6.35 8.27 1.12
N ALA A 47 -6.87 7.80 -0.01
CA ALA A 47 -7.18 8.63 -1.18
C ALA A 47 -8.15 9.77 -0.85
N ILE A 48 -9.18 9.52 -0.05
CA ILE A 48 -10.18 10.53 0.33
C ILE A 48 -9.53 11.67 1.12
N PRO A 49 -8.83 11.43 2.26
CA PRO A 49 -8.10 12.49 2.96
C PRO A 49 -7.07 13.24 2.11
N VAL A 50 -6.39 12.53 1.20
CA VAL A 50 -5.44 13.17 0.26
C VAL A 50 -6.16 14.11 -0.70
N ALA A 51 -7.29 13.68 -1.28
CA ALA A 51 -8.10 14.53 -2.17
C ALA A 51 -8.65 15.75 -1.44
N GLU A 52 -9.21 15.57 -0.23
CA GLU A 52 -9.68 16.67 0.63
C GLU A 52 -8.59 17.69 0.93
N ALA A 53 -7.43 17.20 1.39
CA ALA A 53 -6.34 18.05 1.85
C ALA A 53 -5.61 18.79 0.74
N THR A 54 -5.64 18.26 -0.49
CA THR A 54 -4.94 18.84 -1.65
C THR A 54 -5.86 19.59 -2.59
N GLY A 55 -7.18 19.35 -2.54
CA GLY A 55 -8.16 19.84 -3.51
C GLY A 55 -7.91 19.30 -4.93
N ARG A 56 -7.18 18.19 -5.08
CA ARG A 56 -6.84 17.56 -6.36
C ARG A 56 -7.48 16.18 -6.47
N PRO A 57 -7.93 15.77 -7.66
CA PRO A 57 -8.39 14.41 -7.87
C PRO A 57 -7.26 13.39 -7.62
N VAL A 58 -7.61 12.25 -7.05
CA VAL A 58 -6.71 11.10 -6.88
C VAL A 58 -7.19 9.98 -7.79
N LEU A 59 -6.28 9.43 -8.62
CA LEU A 59 -6.54 8.20 -9.35
C LEU A 59 -6.30 7.01 -8.43
N GLY A 60 -7.36 6.32 -8.05
CA GLY A 60 -7.31 5.09 -7.25
C GLY A 60 -7.42 3.85 -8.13
N ILE A 61 -6.50 2.91 -7.98
CA ILE A 61 -6.46 1.64 -8.71
C ILE A 61 -6.58 0.48 -7.73
N ASP A 62 -7.53 -0.43 -7.98
CA ASP A 62 -7.70 -1.66 -7.21
C ASP A 62 -8.21 -2.78 -8.11
N THR A 63 -7.92 -4.03 -7.74
CA THR A 63 -8.40 -5.21 -8.45
C THR A 63 -9.80 -5.66 -8.00
N SER A 64 -10.32 -5.11 -6.90
CA SER A 64 -11.61 -5.46 -6.32
C SER A 64 -12.71 -4.48 -6.71
N PRO A 65 -13.70 -4.89 -7.54
CA PRO A 65 -14.86 -4.04 -7.86
C PRO A 65 -15.66 -3.65 -6.62
N ALA A 66 -15.75 -4.52 -5.62
CA ALA A 66 -16.46 -4.25 -4.36
C ALA A 66 -15.77 -3.12 -3.58
N MET A 67 -14.44 -3.18 -3.43
CA MET A 67 -13.66 -2.10 -2.81
C MET A 67 -13.83 -0.77 -3.52
N LEU A 68 -13.78 -0.77 -4.85
CA LEU A 68 -14.00 0.43 -5.65
C LEU A 68 -15.42 0.99 -5.52
N ALA A 69 -16.42 0.14 -5.32
CA ALA A 69 -17.79 0.60 -5.05
C ALA A 69 -17.88 1.31 -3.70
N HIS A 70 -17.28 0.74 -2.64
CA HIS A 70 -17.18 1.39 -1.32
C HIS A 70 -16.42 2.73 -1.39
N ALA A 71 -15.28 2.75 -2.12
CA ALA A 71 -14.50 3.97 -2.30
C ALA A 71 -15.32 5.09 -2.97
N ARG A 72 -16.13 4.74 -3.97
CA ARG A 72 -17.01 5.71 -4.67
C ARG A 72 -18.07 6.28 -3.72
N GLU A 73 -18.78 5.43 -2.99
CA GLU A 73 -19.81 5.86 -2.05
C GLU A 73 -19.23 6.77 -0.94
N ARG A 74 -18.06 6.44 -0.44
CA ARG A 74 -17.36 7.24 0.58
C ARG A 74 -16.86 8.57 0.03
N ALA A 75 -16.32 8.60 -1.19
CA ALA A 75 -15.87 9.82 -1.86
C ALA A 75 -17.06 10.76 -2.13
N ASP A 76 -18.18 10.21 -2.62
CA ASP A 76 -19.42 10.97 -2.82
C ASP A 76 -19.93 11.58 -1.50
N THR A 77 -19.89 10.80 -0.42
CA THR A 77 -20.30 11.28 0.92
C THR A 77 -19.38 12.39 1.43
N ALA A 78 -18.06 12.27 1.19
CA ALA A 78 -17.07 13.27 1.55
C ALA A 78 -17.07 14.51 0.63
N GLY A 79 -17.71 14.41 -0.54
CA GLY A 79 -17.75 15.50 -1.52
C GLY A 79 -16.41 15.73 -2.23
N VAL A 80 -15.60 14.67 -2.39
CA VAL A 80 -14.30 14.72 -3.06
C VAL A 80 -14.31 13.95 -4.38
N GLU A 81 -13.42 14.34 -5.29
CA GLU A 81 -13.26 13.65 -6.57
C GLU A 81 -12.20 12.54 -6.48
N LEU A 82 -12.64 11.28 -6.64
CA LEU A 82 -11.77 10.14 -6.91
C LEU A 82 -12.05 9.62 -8.32
N VAL A 83 -10.97 9.45 -9.10
CA VAL A 83 -11.02 8.72 -10.37
C VAL A 83 -10.68 7.26 -10.08
N LEU A 84 -11.70 6.40 -10.05
CA LEU A 84 -11.53 5.00 -9.66
C LEU A 84 -11.46 4.09 -10.89
N ARG A 85 -10.40 3.26 -10.96
CA ARG A 85 -10.13 2.34 -12.06
C ARG A 85 -9.88 0.94 -11.54
N GLU A 86 -10.64 -0.03 -12.04
CA GLU A 86 -10.32 -1.44 -11.83
C GLU A 86 -9.05 -1.79 -12.61
N GLY A 87 -8.06 -2.39 -11.94
CA GLY A 87 -6.79 -2.74 -12.56
C GLY A 87 -5.80 -3.34 -11.60
N ASP A 88 -4.83 -4.06 -12.15
CA ASP A 88 -3.71 -4.63 -11.42
C ASP A 88 -2.51 -3.68 -11.47
N MET A 89 -1.90 -3.39 -10.32
CA MET A 89 -0.72 -2.53 -10.23
C MET A 89 0.48 -3.06 -11.04
N ARG A 90 0.50 -4.37 -11.36
CA ARG A 90 1.50 -5.00 -12.23
C ARG A 90 1.38 -4.57 -13.70
N ASP A 91 0.23 -4.03 -14.07
CA ASP A 91 -0.11 -3.56 -15.41
C ASP A 91 -0.40 -2.05 -15.45
N LEU A 92 0.16 -1.31 -14.48
CA LEU A 92 -0.02 0.14 -14.39
C LEU A 92 0.39 0.83 -15.69
N GLU A 93 -0.54 1.57 -16.27
CA GLU A 93 -0.35 2.50 -17.39
C GLU A 93 -1.16 3.76 -17.11
N LEU A 94 -0.54 4.92 -17.29
CA LEU A 94 -1.15 6.22 -17.07
C LEU A 94 -1.14 7.03 -18.36
N ASP A 95 -2.21 7.78 -18.60
CA ASP A 95 -2.30 8.68 -19.75
C ASP A 95 -1.37 9.88 -19.59
N GLU A 96 -1.15 10.32 -18.35
CA GLU A 96 -0.22 11.41 -18.00
C GLU A 96 0.76 10.94 -16.91
N PRO A 97 2.05 11.35 -17.00
CA PRO A 97 3.04 11.00 -15.99
C PRO A 97 2.68 11.58 -14.60
N ALA A 98 2.68 10.70 -13.60
CA ALA A 98 2.34 11.06 -12.24
C ALA A 98 3.47 11.85 -11.54
N GLY A 99 3.06 12.79 -10.69
CA GLY A 99 3.96 13.43 -9.73
C GLY A 99 4.18 12.57 -8.50
N LEU A 100 3.13 11.88 -8.06
CA LEU A 100 3.16 10.97 -6.92
C LEU A 100 2.39 9.69 -7.24
N VAL A 101 3.05 8.56 -7.05
CA VAL A 101 2.40 7.24 -6.93
C VAL A 101 2.64 6.76 -5.50
N TYR A 102 1.63 6.25 -4.83
CA TYR A 102 1.82 5.65 -3.50
C TYR A 102 0.99 4.38 -3.33
N CYS A 103 1.46 3.50 -2.44
CA CYS A 103 0.81 2.25 -2.11
C CYS A 103 0.80 2.09 -0.59
N PRO A 104 -0.23 2.59 0.10
CA PRO A 104 -0.29 2.59 1.55
C PRO A 104 -0.69 1.23 2.11
N PHE A 105 -0.71 1.15 3.44
CA PHE A 105 -1.26 0.04 4.19
C PHE A 105 -0.73 -1.33 3.76
N ARG A 106 0.57 -1.37 3.40
CA ARG A 106 1.27 -2.60 3.01
C ARG A 106 0.71 -3.26 1.74
N GLY A 107 0.06 -2.49 0.87
CA GLY A 107 -0.57 -2.99 -0.36
C GLY A 107 0.38 -3.79 -1.25
N LEU A 108 1.68 -3.43 -1.33
CA LEU A 108 2.69 -4.18 -2.07
C LEU A 108 2.95 -5.58 -1.52
N LEU A 109 2.61 -5.86 -0.27
CA LEU A 109 2.77 -7.20 0.30
C LEU A 109 1.75 -8.21 -0.23
N HIS A 110 0.71 -7.75 -0.92
CA HIS A 110 -0.22 -8.64 -1.64
C HIS A 110 0.33 -9.15 -2.98
N VAL A 111 1.46 -8.60 -3.45
CA VAL A 111 2.13 -9.04 -4.67
C VAL A 111 3.14 -10.14 -4.33
N PRO A 112 2.89 -11.40 -4.71
CA PRO A 112 3.79 -12.50 -4.41
C PRO A 112 5.05 -12.47 -5.27
N GLY A 113 6.18 -12.76 -4.67
CA GLY A 113 7.41 -13.03 -5.37
C GLY A 113 8.10 -11.81 -5.99
N TRP A 114 9.39 -12.02 -6.30
CA TRP A 114 10.28 -10.99 -6.83
C TRP A 114 9.87 -10.49 -8.24
N ALA A 115 9.51 -11.41 -9.14
CA ALA A 115 9.25 -11.06 -10.54
C ALA A 115 8.03 -10.13 -10.68
N ASP A 116 6.96 -10.42 -9.95
CA ASP A 116 5.74 -9.61 -9.96
C ASP A 116 5.99 -8.24 -9.32
N ARG A 117 6.68 -8.19 -8.18
CA ARG A 117 7.06 -6.91 -7.55
C ARG A 117 7.96 -6.08 -8.45
N ARG A 118 8.95 -6.70 -9.08
CA ARG A 118 9.81 -6.03 -10.06
C ARG A 118 8.96 -5.38 -11.15
N ARG A 119 7.98 -6.09 -11.69
CA ARG A 119 7.06 -5.56 -12.71
C ARG A 119 6.31 -4.34 -12.19
N VAL A 120 5.79 -4.37 -10.94
CA VAL A 120 5.15 -3.19 -10.34
C VAL A 120 6.10 -2.00 -10.30
N PHE A 121 7.33 -2.18 -9.80
CA PHE A 121 8.32 -1.12 -9.69
C PHE A 121 8.71 -0.53 -11.05
N GLU A 122 8.93 -1.38 -12.06
CA GLU A 122 9.22 -0.96 -13.43
C GLU A 122 8.03 -0.16 -14.04
N ARG A 123 6.79 -0.60 -13.81
CA ARG A 123 5.59 0.10 -14.27
C ARG A 123 5.39 1.44 -13.56
N VAL A 124 5.61 1.49 -12.25
CA VAL A 124 5.55 2.74 -11.50
C VAL A 124 6.63 3.72 -11.99
N ALA A 125 7.88 3.27 -12.13
CA ALA A 125 8.97 4.10 -12.60
C ALA A 125 8.69 4.68 -14.01
N ALA A 126 8.12 3.87 -14.92
CA ALA A 126 7.72 4.32 -16.26
C ALA A 126 6.59 5.35 -16.23
N SER A 127 5.69 5.25 -15.23
CA SER A 127 4.52 6.11 -15.06
C SER A 127 4.81 7.42 -14.33
N LEU A 128 5.96 7.56 -13.67
CA LEU A 128 6.35 8.78 -12.98
C LEU A 128 6.94 9.82 -13.97
N ARG A 129 6.70 11.10 -13.73
CA ARG A 129 7.48 12.18 -14.39
C ARG A 129 8.91 12.21 -13.84
N PRO A 130 9.89 12.83 -14.55
CA PRO A 130 11.18 13.13 -13.96
C PRO A 130 11.01 13.89 -12.63
N GLY A 131 11.69 13.43 -11.57
CA GLY A 131 11.52 13.96 -10.21
C GLY A 131 10.22 13.52 -9.49
N GLY A 132 9.34 12.75 -10.14
CA GLY A 132 8.16 12.18 -9.51
C GLY A 132 8.52 11.13 -8.46
N ARG A 133 7.67 10.98 -7.44
CA ARG A 133 7.90 10.16 -6.26
C ARG A 133 7.07 8.87 -6.26
N PHE A 134 7.65 7.81 -5.74
CA PHE A 134 6.93 6.60 -5.35
C PHE A 134 7.12 6.34 -3.86
N ALA A 135 6.02 6.19 -3.12
CA ALA A 135 6.04 5.93 -1.69
C ALA A 135 5.19 4.72 -1.32
N TRP A 136 5.68 3.92 -0.36
CA TRP A 136 4.94 2.78 0.18
C TRP A 136 5.42 2.45 1.58
N ASN A 137 4.64 1.65 2.30
CA ASN A 137 5.07 1.08 3.56
C ASN A 137 4.99 -0.46 3.54
N ALA A 138 5.80 -1.09 4.37
CA ALA A 138 5.85 -2.53 4.54
C ALA A 138 6.37 -2.89 5.93
N PHE A 139 6.05 -4.08 6.42
CA PHE A 139 6.64 -4.56 7.68
C PHE A 139 8.16 -4.60 7.63
N ALA A 140 8.83 -4.04 8.65
CA ALA A 140 10.18 -4.44 9.03
C ALA A 140 10.06 -5.78 9.76
N PHE A 141 10.02 -6.88 9.00
CA PHE A 141 9.52 -8.15 9.46
C PHE A 141 10.42 -8.78 10.54
N ASP A 142 9.80 -9.17 11.66
CA ASP A 142 10.45 -9.87 12.78
C ASP A 142 9.98 -11.33 12.83
N HIS A 143 10.89 -12.26 12.50
CA HIS A 143 10.62 -13.69 12.50
C HIS A 143 10.21 -14.24 13.87
N SER A 144 10.68 -13.64 14.96
CA SER A 144 10.31 -14.05 16.32
C SER A 144 8.84 -13.73 16.61
N VAL A 145 8.36 -12.59 16.12
CA VAL A 145 6.94 -12.22 16.20
C VAL A 145 6.11 -13.15 15.33
N GLY A 146 6.52 -13.38 14.08
CA GLY A 146 5.84 -14.29 13.17
C GLY A 146 5.70 -15.70 13.74
N ALA A 147 6.79 -16.27 14.26
CA ALA A 147 6.79 -17.60 14.88
C ALA A 147 5.89 -17.67 16.13
N ARG A 148 5.82 -16.61 16.92
CA ARG A 148 4.96 -16.54 18.12
C ARG A 148 3.48 -16.47 17.76
N LEU A 149 3.15 -15.82 16.66
CA LEU A 149 1.77 -15.62 16.20
C LEU A 149 1.27 -16.79 15.32
N ASP A 150 2.16 -17.68 14.86
CA ASP A 150 1.76 -18.81 14.01
C ASP A 150 0.74 -19.72 14.70
N GLY A 151 -0.36 -19.98 14.04
CA GLY A 151 -1.47 -20.75 14.57
C GLY A 151 -2.29 -20.06 15.67
N SER A 152 -1.99 -18.78 15.99
CA SER A 152 -2.80 -18.03 16.95
C SER A 152 -4.13 -17.57 16.35
N HIS A 153 -5.10 -17.36 17.24
CA HIS A 153 -6.35 -16.67 16.95
C HIS A 153 -6.36 -15.34 17.69
N GLN A 154 -6.83 -14.30 17.04
CA GLN A 154 -6.93 -12.93 17.56
C GLN A 154 -8.39 -12.48 17.44
N ASP A 155 -8.92 -11.83 18.47
CA ASP A 155 -10.30 -11.32 18.47
C ASP A 155 -10.40 -9.90 17.89
N GLU A 156 -9.30 -9.15 17.97
CA GLU A 156 -9.22 -7.75 17.53
C GLU A 156 -8.29 -7.56 16.31
N PRO A 157 -8.57 -6.60 15.41
CA PRO A 157 -9.74 -5.71 15.34
C PRO A 157 -11.02 -6.43 14.90
N VAL A 158 -10.91 -7.58 14.26
CA VAL A 158 -11.98 -8.53 13.95
C VAL A 158 -11.44 -9.94 14.16
N PRO A 159 -12.26 -10.96 14.49
CA PRO A 159 -11.80 -12.31 14.72
C PRO A 159 -11.06 -12.89 13.50
N HIS A 160 -9.82 -13.32 13.71
CA HIS A 160 -8.95 -13.86 12.66
C HIS A 160 -7.90 -14.82 13.21
N SER A 161 -7.39 -15.68 12.34
CA SER A 161 -6.28 -16.57 12.62
C SER A 161 -5.07 -16.25 11.75
N LEU A 162 -3.88 -16.48 12.29
CA LEU A 162 -2.61 -16.19 11.62
C LEU A 162 -1.85 -17.47 11.31
N ARG A 163 -1.26 -17.55 10.11
CA ARG A 163 -0.33 -18.59 9.71
C ARG A 163 0.92 -17.96 9.14
N TYR A 164 2.06 -18.44 9.59
CA TYR A 164 3.37 -17.95 9.21
C TYR A 164 4.15 -19.01 8.45
N SER A 165 4.60 -18.72 7.23
CA SER A 165 5.42 -19.60 6.40
C SER A 165 6.77 -18.93 6.11
N VAL A 166 7.84 -19.44 6.75
CA VAL A 166 9.21 -18.99 6.48
C VAL A 166 9.63 -19.31 5.06
N GLY A 167 9.30 -20.52 4.58
CA GLY A 167 9.70 -21.01 3.26
C GLY A 167 9.14 -20.19 2.11
N ASP A 168 7.95 -19.59 2.32
CA ASP A 168 7.26 -18.78 1.31
C ASP A 168 7.40 -17.28 1.55
N ASN A 169 8.07 -16.84 2.62
CA ASN A 169 8.08 -15.45 3.08
C ASN A 169 6.65 -14.89 3.21
N ARG A 170 5.72 -15.65 3.82
CA ARG A 170 4.30 -15.35 3.78
C ARG A 170 3.63 -15.39 5.16
N ILE A 171 2.69 -14.48 5.37
CA ILE A 171 1.71 -14.52 6.44
C ILE A 171 0.33 -14.65 5.80
N ASP A 172 -0.45 -15.62 6.24
CA ASP A 172 -1.85 -15.75 5.90
C ASP A 172 -2.69 -15.25 7.08
N ILE A 173 -3.63 -14.37 6.78
CA ILE A 173 -4.62 -13.82 7.72
C ILE A 173 -5.97 -14.39 7.30
N ALA A 174 -6.49 -15.34 8.06
CA ALA A 174 -7.79 -15.93 7.79
C ALA A 174 -8.84 -15.28 8.70
N LEU A 175 -9.75 -14.50 8.11
CA LEU A 175 -10.89 -13.95 8.84
C LEU A 175 -11.96 -15.03 9.03
N ASP A 176 -12.58 -15.04 10.19
CA ASP A 176 -13.71 -15.90 10.46
C ASP A 176 -14.87 -15.57 9.51
N ASN A 177 -15.24 -16.54 8.68
CA ASN A 177 -16.31 -16.44 7.68
C ASN A 177 -16.11 -15.45 6.52
N ALA A 178 -14.89 -14.96 6.27
CA ALA A 178 -14.64 -13.96 5.23
C ALA A 178 -13.40 -14.20 4.34
N GLY A 179 -12.87 -15.42 4.32
CA GLY A 179 -11.75 -15.77 3.44
C GLY A 179 -10.37 -15.52 4.06
N THR A 180 -9.32 -15.69 3.24
CA THR A 180 -7.92 -15.56 3.66
C THR A 180 -7.20 -14.54 2.79
N SER A 181 -6.50 -13.63 3.45
CA SER A 181 -5.57 -12.71 2.81
C SER A 181 -4.13 -13.14 3.07
N SER A 182 -3.29 -13.08 2.04
CA SER A 182 -1.88 -13.43 2.13
C SER A 182 -1.00 -12.20 1.92
N LEU A 183 0.01 -12.07 2.77
CA LEU A 183 1.01 -11.01 2.72
C LEU A 183 2.40 -11.64 2.59
N TRP A 184 3.14 -11.28 1.56
CA TRP A 184 4.52 -11.72 1.33
C TRP A 184 5.48 -10.62 1.75
N TRP A 185 6.18 -10.81 2.88
CA TRP A 185 7.16 -9.80 3.31
C TRP A 185 8.42 -9.82 2.44
N ALA A 186 9.15 -8.72 2.48
CA ALA A 186 10.47 -8.58 1.86
C ALA A 186 11.44 -7.94 2.83
N THR A 187 12.71 -8.30 2.70
CA THR A 187 13.80 -7.68 3.45
C THR A 187 14.14 -6.30 2.90
N ARG A 188 14.86 -5.49 3.70
CA ARG A 188 15.37 -4.19 3.26
C ARG A 188 16.19 -4.31 1.97
N ASN A 189 17.01 -5.35 1.84
CA ASN A 189 17.85 -5.53 0.64
C ASN A 189 17.03 -5.92 -0.60
N GLU A 190 15.93 -6.65 -0.44
CA GLU A 190 15.01 -6.93 -1.54
C GLU A 190 14.34 -5.64 -2.04
N TRP A 191 13.89 -4.76 -1.12
CA TRP A 191 13.34 -3.46 -1.51
C TRP A 191 14.38 -2.61 -2.23
N LEU A 192 15.62 -2.53 -1.73
CA LEU A 192 16.72 -1.81 -2.40
C LEU A 192 17.01 -2.38 -3.79
N GLY A 193 16.99 -3.70 -3.96
CA GLY A 193 17.16 -4.34 -5.26
C GLY A 193 16.02 -4.00 -6.24
N LEU A 194 14.76 -3.94 -5.77
CA LEU A 194 13.61 -3.54 -6.59
C LEU A 194 13.72 -2.07 -7.04
N ILE A 195 14.14 -1.19 -6.13
CA ILE A 195 14.38 0.24 -6.43
C ILE A 195 15.45 0.39 -7.51
N ASP A 196 16.59 -0.31 -7.34
CA ASP A 196 17.74 -0.24 -8.25
C ASP A 196 17.38 -0.73 -9.66
N VAL A 197 16.77 -1.91 -9.79
CA VAL A 197 16.42 -2.47 -11.10
C VAL A 197 15.33 -1.68 -11.83
N ALA A 198 14.50 -0.92 -11.11
CA ALA A 198 13.52 -0.02 -11.71
C ALA A 198 14.12 1.35 -12.09
N GLY A 199 15.37 1.62 -11.75
CA GLY A 199 16.02 2.90 -12.00
C GLY A 199 15.48 4.04 -11.15
N LEU A 200 14.95 3.72 -9.96
CA LEU A 200 14.52 4.69 -8.97
C LEU A 200 15.66 5.01 -7.99
N GLU A 201 15.63 6.18 -7.38
CA GLU A 201 16.57 6.59 -6.33
C GLU A 201 15.84 6.63 -4.98
N VAL A 202 16.50 6.14 -3.91
CA VAL A 202 15.99 6.32 -2.55
C VAL A 202 16.09 7.79 -2.16
N GLU A 203 14.96 8.43 -1.87
CA GLU A 203 14.90 9.76 -1.28
C GLU A 203 14.93 9.69 0.25
N ALA A 204 14.14 8.76 0.83
CA ALA A 204 14.12 8.53 2.27
C ALA A 204 13.69 7.10 2.61
N LEU A 205 14.15 6.62 3.76
CA LEU A 205 13.64 5.45 4.47
C LEU A 205 13.38 5.85 5.92
N TYR A 206 12.13 5.84 6.32
CA TYR A 206 11.70 6.10 7.68
C TYR A 206 11.30 4.82 8.40
N GLY A 207 11.39 4.83 9.73
CA GLY A 207 11.00 3.73 10.61
C GLY A 207 9.54 3.81 11.05
N ASP A 208 8.91 4.97 10.83
CA ASP A 208 7.51 5.24 11.13
C ASP A 208 6.99 6.40 10.29
N PHE A 209 5.69 6.65 10.33
CA PHE A 209 4.99 7.69 9.57
C PHE A 209 5.24 9.12 10.09
N ASP A 210 5.83 9.28 11.27
CA ASP A 210 6.30 10.56 11.80
C ASP A 210 7.64 11.04 11.19
N ARG A 211 8.13 10.30 10.17
CA ARG A 211 9.42 10.52 9.49
C ARG A 211 10.65 10.29 10.39
N SER A 212 10.50 9.57 11.50
CA SER A 212 11.65 9.13 12.29
C SER A 212 12.57 8.22 11.46
N PRO A 213 13.91 8.34 11.59
CA PRO A 213 14.83 7.52 10.82
C PRO A 213 14.64 6.02 11.07
N PHE A 214 14.75 5.21 10.02
CA PHE A 214 14.73 3.75 10.16
C PHE A 214 15.95 3.26 10.95
N GLY A 215 15.70 2.40 11.95
CA GLY A 215 16.72 1.81 12.83
C GLY A 215 16.32 0.40 13.30
N ASP A 216 17.14 -0.18 14.19
CA ASP A 216 17.01 -1.58 14.63
C ASP A 216 15.69 -1.86 15.37
N GLU A 217 15.08 -0.85 16.00
CA GLU A 217 13.81 -0.97 16.71
C GLU A 217 12.58 -0.69 15.84
N SER A 218 12.79 -0.27 14.57
CA SER A 218 11.70 0.04 13.66
C SER A 218 10.88 -1.20 13.32
N ARG A 219 9.56 -1.05 13.25
CA ARG A 219 8.62 -2.12 12.89
C ARG A 219 8.02 -1.95 11.51
N GLU A 220 8.29 -0.81 10.88
CA GLU A 220 7.80 -0.46 9.56
C GLU A 220 8.94 0.05 8.69
N TYR A 221 8.89 -0.27 7.40
CA TYR A 221 9.61 0.44 6.35
C TYR A 221 8.65 1.45 5.75
N VAL A 222 8.97 2.73 5.81
CA VAL A 222 8.23 3.78 5.10
C VAL A 222 9.18 4.38 4.05
N TRP A 223 9.03 3.91 2.82
CA TRP A 223 9.91 4.26 1.70
C TRP A 223 9.38 5.46 0.93
N VAL A 224 10.28 6.36 0.58
CA VAL A 224 10.07 7.37 -0.45
C VAL A 224 11.21 7.26 -1.45
N THR A 225 10.86 7.05 -2.71
CA THR A 225 11.80 7.01 -3.83
C THR A 225 11.40 8.05 -4.86
N ARG A 226 12.30 8.38 -5.76
CA ARG A 226 12.02 9.30 -6.87
C ARG A 226 12.56 8.75 -8.19
N ARG A 227 11.93 9.13 -9.27
CA ARG A 227 12.47 8.96 -10.61
C ARG A 227 13.55 10.02 -10.85
N PRO A 228 14.78 9.66 -11.26
CA PRO A 228 15.81 10.63 -11.67
C PRO A 228 15.31 11.59 -12.75
N GLY A 229 15.93 12.78 -12.82
CA GLY A 229 15.60 13.79 -13.83
C GLY A 229 16.22 13.50 -15.20
#